data_28845a221647f66c8ec4dc478c4d6e6b
#
_entry.id   28845a221647f66c8ec4dc478c4d6e6b
#
_cell.length_a   1.000
_cell.length_b   1.000
_cell.length_c   1.000
_cell.angle_alpha   90.00
_cell.angle_beta   90.00
_cell.angle_gamma   90.00
#
_symmetry.space_group_name_H-M   'P 1'
#
loop_
_entity.id
_entity.type
_entity.pdbx_description
1 polymer ?
#
loop_
_entity_poly.entity_id
_entity_poly.type
_entity_poly.pdbx_seq_one_letter_code
_entity_poly.pdbx_strand_id
1 'polypeptide(L)'
;MFRPTLRFAALCASLMIGANAMALSLSDLSQQDATGGLKDALTQGAQLAVKQLGTPGGFSNNPEVKIELPGKLGKVASKMKQFGMGDQVDQLETSMNKAAETAVTQAQPILVDAVKKMSVADAKGILSGGNDSATQYLNKTSREQIRAKFLPIVKQATDQVGLAKQYNSFAGQAATMGVIDTKNANI
;
A
#
# COMPACT_ATOMS: atom_id res chain seq x y z
N MET A 1 4.78 -50.86 -57.88
CA MET A 1 5.45 -50.03 -56.99
C MET A 1 4.41 -49.26 -56.22
N PHE A 2 3.94 -49.88 -55.17
CA PHE A 2 2.70 -49.49 -54.49
C PHE A 2 3.01 -48.67 -53.27
N ARG A 3 2.40 -47.48 -53.14
CA ARG A 3 2.31 -46.70 -51.90
C ARG A 3 0.98 -47.03 -51.22
N PRO A 4 0.93 -47.46 -49.97
CA PRO A 4 -0.28 -47.37 -49.17
C PRO A 4 -0.21 -46.12 -48.29
N THR A 5 -1.13 -45.23 -48.51
CA THR A 5 -1.43 -44.08 -47.64
C THR A 5 -2.27 -44.55 -46.46
N LEU A 6 -1.65 -44.61 -45.30
CA LEU A 6 -2.31 -44.95 -44.06
C LEU A 6 -2.99 -43.64 -43.50
N ARG A 7 -4.31 -43.57 -43.62
CA ARG A 7 -5.13 -42.52 -43.06
C ARG A 7 -5.34 -42.80 -41.55
N PHE A 8 -4.64 -42.12 -40.67
CA PHE A 8 -4.99 -42.08 -39.26
C PHE A 8 -6.15 -41.06 -39.08
N ALA A 9 -7.36 -41.57 -38.91
CA ALA A 9 -8.45 -40.80 -38.43
C ALA A 9 -8.29 -40.61 -36.92
N ALA A 10 -7.80 -39.43 -36.51
CA ALA A 10 -7.77 -39.02 -35.11
C ALA A 10 -9.17 -38.65 -34.66
N LEU A 11 -9.78 -39.49 -33.85
CA LEU A 11 -11.04 -39.28 -33.17
C LEU A 11 -10.84 -38.30 -32.03
N CYS A 12 -10.95 -37.00 -32.29
CA CYS A 12 -11.01 -35.99 -31.24
C CYS A 12 -12.40 -36.03 -30.59
N ALA A 13 -12.55 -36.86 -29.56
CA ALA A 13 -13.68 -36.77 -28.67
C ALA A 13 -13.51 -35.51 -27.80
N SER A 14 -14.14 -34.42 -28.24
CA SER A 14 -14.27 -33.17 -27.51
C SER A 14 -15.15 -33.40 -26.28
N LEU A 15 -14.55 -33.62 -25.15
CA LEU A 15 -15.21 -33.59 -23.84
C LEU A 15 -15.59 -32.12 -23.57
N MET A 16 -16.72 -31.67 -24.04
CA MET A 16 -17.37 -30.44 -23.60
C MET A 16 -17.85 -30.68 -22.17
N ILE A 17 -16.94 -30.49 -21.19
CA ILE A 17 -17.33 -30.26 -19.81
C ILE A 17 -17.93 -28.85 -19.81
N GLY A 18 -19.26 -28.80 -19.97
CA GLY A 18 -20.00 -27.58 -19.70
C GLY A 18 -19.83 -27.20 -18.24
N ALA A 19 -18.85 -26.38 -17.95
CA ALA A 19 -18.82 -25.60 -16.73
C ALA A 19 -20.01 -24.64 -16.80
N ASN A 20 -21.16 -25.08 -16.29
CA ASN A 20 -22.22 -24.18 -15.87
C ASN A 20 -21.62 -23.35 -14.73
N ALA A 21 -20.84 -22.31 -15.08
CA ALA A 21 -20.58 -21.22 -14.18
C ALA A 21 -21.95 -20.62 -13.90
N MET A 22 -22.60 -21.06 -12.84
CA MET A 22 -23.72 -20.34 -12.26
C MET A 22 -23.16 -18.99 -11.88
N ALA A 23 -23.34 -18.02 -12.74
CA ALA A 23 -23.20 -16.62 -12.40
C ALA A 23 -24.32 -16.35 -11.37
N LEU A 24 -24.00 -16.57 -10.09
CA LEU A 24 -24.84 -16.10 -9.00
C LEU A 24 -24.98 -14.60 -9.21
N SER A 25 -26.19 -14.18 -9.55
CA SER A 25 -26.44 -12.74 -9.69
C SER A 25 -26.27 -12.13 -8.30
N LEU A 26 -25.71 -10.93 -8.21
CA LEU A 26 -25.59 -10.21 -6.95
C LEU A 26 -26.93 -10.06 -6.22
N SER A 27 -28.05 -10.17 -6.95
CA SER A 27 -29.41 -10.15 -6.40
C SER A 27 -29.78 -11.43 -5.63
N ASP A 28 -29.08 -12.55 -5.86
CA ASP A 28 -29.37 -13.83 -5.23
C ASP A 28 -28.55 -14.04 -3.93
N LEU A 29 -27.53 -13.19 -3.71
CA LEU A 29 -26.77 -13.19 -2.47
C LEU A 29 -27.57 -12.50 -1.35
N SER A 30 -27.68 -13.16 -0.20
CA SER A 30 -28.21 -12.48 0.97
C SER A 30 -27.31 -11.28 1.33
N GLN A 31 -27.89 -10.24 1.91
CA GLN A 31 -27.11 -9.06 2.35
C GLN A 31 -26.01 -9.44 3.36
N GLN A 32 -26.22 -10.53 4.10
CA GLN A 32 -25.22 -11.06 5.04
C GLN A 32 -24.07 -11.74 4.33
N ASP A 33 -24.33 -12.51 3.29
CA ASP A 33 -23.30 -13.19 2.49
C ASP A 33 -22.43 -12.17 1.74
N ALA A 34 -23.05 -11.15 1.15
CA ALA A 34 -22.33 -10.05 0.49
C ALA A 34 -21.47 -9.26 1.49
N THR A 35 -21.97 -9.01 2.70
CA THR A 35 -21.21 -8.36 3.78
C THR A 35 -20.05 -9.24 4.23
N GLY A 36 -20.27 -10.54 4.40
CA GLY A 36 -19.24 -11.52 4.75
C GLY A 36 -18.12 -11.54 3.71
N GLY A 37 -18.47 -11.72 2.45
CA GLY A 37 -17.51 -11.74 1.34
C GLY A 37 -16.70 -10.45 1.21
N LEU A 38 -17.33 -9.27 1.39
CA LEU A 38 -16.63 -7.99 1.39
C LEU A 38 -15.63 -7.90 2.57
N LYS A 39 -16.04 -8.28 3.78
CA LYS A 39 -15.15 -8.29 4.95
C LYS A 39 -13.95 -9.21 4.75
N ASP A 40 -14.19 -10.38 4.20
CA ASP A 40 -13.11 -11.34 3.93
C ASP A 40 -12.14 -10.78 2.88
N ALA A 41 -12.65 -10.21 1.79
CA ALA A 41 -11.84 -9.59 0.75
C ALA A 41 -11.00 -8.42 1.30
N LEU A 42 -11.61 -7.52 2.07
CA LEU A 42 -10.90 -6.38 2.67
C LEU A 42 -9.88 -6.83 3.73
N THR A 43 -10.19 -7.85 4.50
CA THR A 43 -9.26 -8.41 5.49
C THR A 43 -8.05 -9.03 4.80
N GLN A 44 -8.25 -9.85 3.77
CA GLN A 44 -7.18 -10.46 3.00
C GLN A 44 -6.36 -9.39 2.26
N GLY A 45 -7.02 -8.41 1.66
CA GLY A 45 -6.36 -7.28 1.00
C GLY A 45 -5.47 -6.48 1.95
N ALA A 46 -5.97 -6.15 3.16
CA ALA A 46 -5.19 -5.47 4.18
C ALA A 46 -3.98 -6.29 4.64
N GLN A 47 -4.16 -7.59 4.86
CA GLN A 47 -3.07 -8.50 5.26
C GLN A 47 -2.00 -8.60 4.18
N LEU A 48 -2.41 -8.75 2.91
CA LEU A 48 -1.50 -8.84 1.78
C LEU A 48 -0.72 -7.54 1.58
N ALA A 49 -1.42 -6.40 1.60
CA ALA A 49 -0.81 -5.09 1.47
C ALA A 49 0.24 -4.84 2.58
N VAL A 50 -0.11 -5.10 3.84
CA VAL A 50 0.82 -4.95 4.96
C VAL A 50 2.00 -5.90 4.84
N LYS A 51 1.78 -7.15 4.42
CA LYS A 51 2.86 -8.12 4.19
C LYS A 51 3.82 -7.64 3.11
N GLN A 52 3.32 -7.13 2.00
CA GLN A 52 4.14 -6.63 0.90
C GLN A 52 4.92 -5.37 1.29
N LEU A 53 4.24 -4.41 1.92
CA LEU A 53 4.84 -3.13 2.29
C LEU A 53 5.79 -3.24 3.49
N GLY A 54 5.57 -4.21 4.38
CA GLY A 54 6.41 -4.45 5.56
C GLY A 54 7.68 -5.25 5.29
N THR A 55 7.93 -5.66 4.04
CA THR A 55 9.20 -6.30 3.66
C THR A 55 10.28 -5.26 3.35
N PRO A 56 11.57 -5.60 3.50
CA PRO A 56 12.64 -4.72 3.06
C PRO A 56 12.48 -4.35 1.57
N GLY A 57 12.43 -3.08 1.28
CA GLY A 57 12.17 -2.59 -0.09
C GLY A 57 10.70 -2.44 -0.45
N GLY A 58 9.77 -2.79 0.44
CA GLY A 58 8.33 -2.72 0.19
C GLY A 58 7.83 -1.30 -0.13
N PHE A 59 8.45 -0.29 0.45
CA PHE A 59 8.23 1.12 0.08
C PHE A 59 9.30 1.61 -0.89
N SER A 60 10.57 1.43 -0.58
CA SER A 60 11.67 2.04 -1.33
C SER A 60 11.78 1.54 -2.77
N ASN A 61 11.41 0.30 -3.04
CA ASN A 61 11.46 -0.30 -4.39
C ASN A 61 10.11 -0.26 -5.13
N ASN A 62 9.08 0.31 -4.53
CA ASN A 62 7.76 0.43 -5.14
C ASN A 62 7.45 1.91 -5.45
N PRO A 63 7.51 2.34 -6.71
CA PRO A 63 7.32 3.74 -7.09
C PRO A 63 5.93 4.29 -6.76
N GLU A 64 4.91 3.42 -6.60
CA GLU A 64 3.54 3.84 -6.29
C GLU A 64 3.37 4.30 -4.83
N VAL A 65 4.22 3.81 -3.93
CA VAL A 65 4.13 4.09 -2.49
C VAL A 65 5.42 4.64 -1.89
N LYS A 66 6.49 4.73 -2.67
CA LYS A 66 7.77 5.29 -2.24
C LYS A 66 7.57 6.69 -1.65
N ILE A 67 8.11 6.88 -0.46
CA ILE A 67 8.09 8.18 0.22
C ILE A 67 9.27 9.00 -0.26
N GLU A 68 8.98 10.08 -0.96
CA GLU A 68 9.95 11.09 -1.39
C GLU A 68 9.85 12.32 -0.49
N LEU A 69 10.88 13.17 -0.53
CA LEU A 69 10.87 14.41 0.23
C LEU A 69 9.78 15.36 -0.30
N PRO A 70 8.83 15.81 0.55
CA PRO A 70 7.66 16.55 0.09
C PRO A 70 7.97 18.02 -0.22
N GLY A 71 7.20 18.60 -1.15
CA GLY A 71 7.08 20.05 -1.38
C GLY A 71 8.39 20.78 -1.64
N LYS A 72 8.71 21.76 -0.79
CA LYS A 72 9.93 22.57 -0.93
C LYS A 72 11.20 21.73 -0.73
N LEU A 73 11.18 20.77 0.19
CA LEU A 73 12.31 19.86 0.44
C LEU A 73 12.64 19.00 -0.78
N GLY A 74 11.64 18.53 -1.52
CA GLY A 74 11.85 17.79 -2.77
C GLY A 74 12.55 18.63 -3.84
N LYS A 75 12.19 19.92 -3.95
CA LYS A 75 12.88 20.85 -4.87
C LYS A 75 14.34 21.07 -4.47
N VAL A 76 14.61 21.17 -3.17
CA VAL A 76 15.97 21.27 -2.64
C VAL A 76 16.74 19.99 -2.92
N ALA A 77 16.15 18.84 -2.65
CA ALA A 77 16.74 17.53 -2.90
C ALA A 77 17.19 17.39 -4.37
N SER A 78 16.34 17.79 -5.31
CA SER A 78 16.68 17.78 -6.74
C SER A 78 17.90 18.66 -7.05
N LYS A 79 17.97 19.86 -6.46
CA LYS A 79 19.14 20.74 -6.63
C LYS A 79 20.39 20.15 -5.97
N MET A 80 20.27 19.60 -4.76
CA MET A 80 21.41 18.96 -4.08
C MET A 80 21.98 17.79 -4.89
N LYS A 81 21.12 16.98 -5.50
CA LYS A 81 21.54 15.91 -6.41
C LYS A 81 22.34 16.45 -7.60
N GLN A 82 21.95 17.60 -8.17
CA GLN A 82 22.68 18.26 -9.26
C GLN A 82 24.05 18.79 -8.82
N PHE A 83 24.22 19.18 -7.57
CA PHE A 83 25.49 19.67 -7.01
C PHE A 83 26.36 18.58 -6.36
N GLY A 84 26.08 17.31 -6.63
CA GLY A 84 26.88 16.18 -6.13
C GLY A 84 26.63 15.81 -4.67
N MET A 85 25.57 16.34 -4.04
CA MET A 85 25.15 16.01 -2.67
C MET A 85 23.98 15.01 -2.66
N GLY A 86 23.86 14.20 -3.69
CA GLY A 86 22.77 13.23 -3.85
C GLY A 86 22.73 12.17 -2.75
N ASP A 87 23.88 11.71 -2.30
CA ASP A 87 24.00 10.64 -1.30
C ASP A 87 23.25 10.95 0.01
N GLN A 88 23.26 12.21 0.45
CA GLN A 88 22.56 12.61 1.67
C GLN A 88 21.04 12.59 1.49
N VAL A 89 20.57 12.99 0.31
CA VAL A 89 19.15 12.91 -0.05
C VAL A 89 18.70 11.46 -0.09
N ASP A 90 19.47 10.60 -0.75
CA ASP A 90 19.16 9.18 -0.91
C ASP A 90 19.19 8.43 0.43
N GLN A 91 20.11 8.78 1.33
CA GLN A 91 20.14 8.27 2.71
C GLN A 91 18.89 8.67 3.48
N LEU A 92 18.45 9.93 3.38
CA LEU A 92 17.25 10.41 4.06
C LEU A 92 16.00 9.72 3.53
N GLU A 93 15.82 9.65 2.21
CA GLU A 93 14.69 8.96 1.57
C GLU A 93 14.69 7.47 1.93
N THR A 94 15.85 6.82 1.94
CA THR A 94 16.00 5.42 2.35
C THR A 94 15.56 5.24 3.81
N SER A 95 15.98 6.12 4.70
CA SER A 95 15.61 6.05 6.12
C SER A 95 14.12 6.26 6.34
N MET A 96 13.50 7.20 5.62
CA MET A 96 12.05 7.42 5.68
C MET A 96 11.27 6.17 5.23
N ASN A 97 11.65 5.59 4.10
CA ASN A 97 11.00 4.38 3.59
C ASN A 97 11.21 3.18 4.51
N LYS A 98 12.40 2.99 5.06
CA LYS A 98 12.69 1.93 6.03
C LYS A 98 11.89 2.09 7.33
N ALA A 99 11.71 3.33 7.80
CA ALA A 99 10.83 3.60 8.93
C ALA A 99 9.37 3.24 8.62
N ALA A 100 8.88 3.55 7.41
CA ALA A 100 7.54 3.17 6.96
C ALA A 100 7.38 1.65 6.85
N GLU A 101 8.36 0.94 6.30
CA GLU A 101 8.40 -0.53 6.23
C GLU A 101 8.30 -1.17 7.63
N THR A 102 8.97 -0.60 8.61
CA THR A 102 8.90 -1.07 10.00
C THR A 102 7.53 -0.77 10.62
N ALA A 103 7.02 0.44 10.42
CA ALA A 103 5.79 0.89 11.05
C ALA A 103 4.54 0.22 10.47
N VAL A 104 4.50 -0.04 9.15
CA VAL A 104 3.29 -0.55 8.47
C VAL A 104 2.85 -1.92 8.98
N THR A 105 3.76 -2.74 9.48
CA THR A 105 3.42 -4.05 10.06
C THR A 105 2.44 -3.95 11.22
N GLN A 106 2.45 -2.82 11.92
CA GLN A 106 1.57 -2.55 13.05
C GLN A 106 0.17 -2.04 12.64
N ALA A 107 -0.02 -1.71 11.34
CA ALA A 107 -1.32 -1.30 10.82
C ALA A 107 -2.31 -2.46 10.69
N GLN A 108 -1.83 -3.68 10.47
CA GLN A 108 -2.66 -4.83 10.18
C GLN A 108 -3.77 -5.06 11.21
N PRO A 109 -3.50 -5.17 12.52
CA PRO A 109 -4.56 -5.42 13.49
C PRO A 109 -5.58 -4.29 13.53
N ILE A 110 -5.19 -3.04 13.30
CA ILE A 110 -6.08 -1.88 13.31
C ILE A 110 -7.03 -1.93 12.10
N LEU A 111 -6.49 -2.21 10.91
CA LEU A 111 -7.30 -2.32 9.70
C LEU A 111 -8.26 -3.50 9.75
N VAL A 112 -7.79 -4.66 10.20
CA VAL A 112 -8.64 -5.85 10.36
C VAL A 112 -9.75 -5.61 11.38
N ASP A 113 -9.47 -4.93 12.49
CA ASP A 113 -10.48 -4.58 13.49
C ASP A 113 -11.53 -3.60 12.92
N ALA A 114 -11.11 -2.59 12.16
CA ALA A 114 -12.02 -1.67 11.47
C ALA A 114 -12.95 -2.42 10.50
N VAL A 115 -12.42 -3.38 9.74
CA VAL A 115 -13.21 -4.21 8.82
C VAL A 115 -14.18 -5.11 9.60
N LYS A 116 -13.76 -5.73 10.70
CA LYS A 116 -14.64 -6.57 11.54
C LYS A 116 -15.83 -5.81 12.09
N LYS A 117 -15.64 -4.54 12.46
CA LYS A 117 -16.68 -3.64 13.00
C LYS A 117 -17.64 -3.08 11.96
N MET A 118 -17.39 -3.31 10.67
CA MET A 118 -18.24 -2.88 9.56
C MET A 118 -19.66 -3.43 9.71
N SER A 119 -20.67 -2.56 9.61
CA SER A 119 -22.07 -2.95 9.60
C SER A 119 -22.52 -3.43 8.21
N VAL A 120 -23.71 -4.05 8.15
CA VAL A 120 -24.33 -4.42 6.86
C VAL A 120 -24.63 -3.17 6.01
N ALA A 121 -25.03 -2.07 6.66
CA ALA A 121 -25.29 -0.80 5.97
C ALA A 121 -24.01 -0.20 5.35
N ASP A 122 -22.89 -0.27 6.06
CA ASP A 122 -21.59 0.16 5.55
C ASP A 122 -21.16 -0.69 4.35
N ALA A 123 -21.27 -2.02 4.46
CA ALA A 123 -20.92 -2.95 3.38
C ALA A 123 -21.76 -2.67 2.12
N LYS A 124 -23.07 -2.44 2.29
CA LYS A 124 -23.94 -2.06 1.18
C LYS A 124 -23.52 -0.74 0.54
N GLY A 125 -23.18 0.27 1.36
CA GLY A 125 -22.67 1.54 0.87
C GLY A 125 -21.38 1.41 0.07
N ILE A 126 -20.48 0.53 0.48
CA ILE A 126 -19.24 0.24 -0.22
C ILE A 126 -19.52 -0.48 -1.55
N LEU A 127 -20.34 -1.53 -1.54
CA LEU A 127 -20.64 -2.34 -2.74
C LEU A 127 -21.42 -1.56 -3.81
N SER A 128 -22.24 -0.59 -3.40
CA SER A 128 -23.00 0.28 -4.32
C SER A 128 -22.29 1.60 -4.65
N GLY A 129 -21.15 1.86 -4.04
CA GLY A 129 -20.40 3.09 -4.19
C GLY A 129 -19.35 3.08 -5.31
N GLY A 130 -18.55 4.13 -5.37
CA GLY A 130 -17.45 4.26 -6.34
C GLY A 130 -16.22 3.42 -5.98
N ASN A 131 -15.21 3.46 -6.85
CA ASN A 131 -13.98 2.67 -6.72
C ASN A 131 -13.18 2.91 -5.44
N ASP A 132 -13.39 4.04 -4.78
CA ASP A 132 -12.70 4.44 -3.56
C ASP A 132 -13.55 4.29 -2.28
N SER A 133 -14.79 3.78 -2.40
CA SER A 133 -15.74 3.68 -1.28
C SER A 133 -15.21 2.90 -0.09
N ALA A 134 -14.48 1.81 -0.31
CA ALA A 134 -13.84 1.05 0.75
C ALA A 134 -12.74 1.88 1.46
N THR A 135 -11.94 2.61 0.69
CA THR A 135 -10.90 3.50 1.21
C THR A 135 -11.50 4.63 2.03
N GLN A 136 -12.58 5.25 1.55
CA GLN A 136 -13.29 6.30 2.27
C GLN A 136 -13.88 5.77 3.59
N TYR A 137 -14.47 4.58 3.58
CA TYR A 137 -14.96 3.93 4.79
C TYR A 137 -13.84 3.72 5.81
N LEU A 138 -12.72 3.11 5.41
CA LEU A 138 -11.58 2.87 6.29
C LEU A 138 -10.99 4.20 6.79
N ASN A 139 -10.88 5.20 5.95
CA ASN A 139 -10.41 6.52 6.36
C ASN A 139 -11.33 7.13 7.43
N LYS A 140 -12.63 7.13 7.20
CA LYS A 140 -13.62 7.69 8.15
C LYS A 140 -13.64 6.96 9.50
N THR A 141 -13.54 5.63 9.48
CA THR A 141 -13.75 4.80 10.68
C THR A 141 -12.50 4.53 11.48
N SER A 142 -11.31 4.54 10.83
CA SER A 142 -10.07 4.09 11.45
C SER A 142 -8.96 5.14 11.50
N ARG A 143 -9.05 6.25 10.75
CA ARG A 143 -7.97 7.24 10.64
C ARG A 143 -7.45 7.74 11.97
N GLU A 144 -8.33 8.17 12.87
CA GLU A 144 -7.92 8.72 14.15
C GLU A 144 -7.33 7.64 15.07
N GLN A 145 -7.90 6.44 15.04
CA GLN A 145 -7.36 5.31 15.80
C GLN A 145 -5.99 4.88 15.24
N ILE A 146 -5.86 4.81 13.92
CA ILE A 146 -4.58 4.54 13.25
C ILE A 146 -3.57 5.61 13.65
N ARG A 147 -3.92 6.89 13.53
CA ARG A 147 -3.02 7.99 13.89
C ARG A 147 -2.56 7.91 15.34
N ALA A 148 -3.47 7.72 16.28
CA ALA A 148 -3.16 7.63 17.71
C ALA A 148 -2.24 6.44 18.04
N LYS A 149 -2.48 5.29 17.40
CA LYS A 149 -1.66 4.08 17.58
C LYS A 149 -0.34 4.13 16.81
N PHE A 150 -0.37 4.72 15.62
CA PHE A 150 0.80 4.78 14.74
C PHE A 150 1.83 5.80 15.21
N LEU A 151 1.42 6.94 15.73
CA LEU A 151 2.33 8.01 16.09
C LEU A 151 3.50 7.54 16.99
N PRO A 152 3.28 6.82 18.11
CA PRO A 152 4.37 6.31 18.93
C PRO A 152 5.21 5.25 18.20
N ILE A 153 4.58 4.43 17.35
CA ILE A 153 5.28 3.36 16.60
C ILE A 153 6.14 3.97 15.50
N VAL A 154 5.61 4.94 14.76
CA VAL A 154 6.36 5.69 13.75
C VAL A 154 7.52 6.41 14.40
N LYS A 155 7.30 7.08 15.56
CA LYS A 155 8.38 7.73 16.30
C LYS A 155 9.47 6.72 16.67
N GLN A 156 9.13 5.59 17.25
CA GLN A 156 10.11 4.55 17.59
C GLN A 156 10.86 4.04 16.35
N ALA A 157 10.15 3.76 15.25
CA ALA A 157 10.76 3.30 14.01
C ALA A 157 11.69 4.36 13.40
N THR A 158 11.31 5.63 13.43
CA THR A 158 12.14 6.74 12.96
C THR A 158 13.37 6.98 13.83
N ASP A 159 13.23 6.82 15.15
CA ASP A 159 14.36 6.89 16.09
C ASP A 159 15.37 5.76 15.81
N GLN A 160 14.90 4.53 15.56
CA GLN A 160 15.74 3.37 15.25
C GLN A 160 16.57 3.54 13.97
N VAL A 161 16.04 4.18 12.96
CA VAL A 161 16.76 4.46 11.70
C VAL A 161 17.50 5.80 11.72
N GLY A 162 17.43 6.54 12.83
CA GLY A 162 18.11 7.82 13.00
C GLY A 162 17.56 8.94 12.11
N LEU A 163 16.26 8.88 11.77
CA LEU A 163 15.62 9.79 10.82
C LEU A 163 15.76 11.26 11.23
N ALA A 164 15.52 11.58 12.50
CA ALA A 164 15.61 12.96 12.99
C ALA A 164 17.03 13.54 12.79
N LYS A 165 18.08 12.75 13.09
CA LYS A 165 19.47 13.17 12.87
C LYS A 165 19.76 13.44 11.40
N GLN A 166 19.32 12.56 10.52
CA GLN A 166 19.53 12.71 9.07
C GLN A 166 18.72 13.89 8.51
N TYR A 167 17.46 14.05 8.92
CA TYR A 167 16.63 15.18 8.54
C TYR A 167 17.25 16.51 8.99
N ASN A 168 17.66 16.61 10.25
CA ASN A 168 18.24 17.84 10.80
C ASN A 168 19.56 18.21 10.09
N SER A 169 20.39 17.22 9.75
CA SER A 169 21.61 17.46 8.95
C SER A 169 21.27 18.01 7.56
N PHE A 170 20.31 17.38 6.87
CA PHE A 170 19.86 17.78 5.56
C PHE A 170 19.19 19.17 5.58
N ALA A 171 18.26 19.37 6.51
CA ALA A 171 17.53 20.64 6.62
C ALA A 171 18.44 21.80 7.05
N GLY A 172 19.44 21.53 7.90
CA GLY A 172 20.47 22.50 8.27
C GLY A 172 21.28 22.98 7.05
N GLN A 173 21.69 22.07 6.18
CA GLN A 173 22.38 22.43 4.93
C GLN A 173 21.47 23.22 3.98
N ALA A 174 20.22 22.83 3.85
CA ALA A 174 19.23 23.56 3.04
C ALA A 174 18.96 24.98 3.57
N ALA A 175 19.01 25.15 4.90
CA ALA A 175 18.89 26.47 5.54
C ALA A 175 20.13 27.35 5.31
N THR A 176 21.34 26.80 5.37
CA THR A 176 22.57 27.56 5.04
C THR A 176 22.61 28.02 3.59
N MET A 177 21.95 27.26 2.69
CA MET A 177 21.78 27.64 1.28
C MET A 177 20.62 28.64 1.06
N GLY A 178 19.93 29.07 2.11
CA GLY A 178 18.80 30.01 2.02
C GLY A 178 17.54 29.43 1.38
N VAL A 179 17.41 28.10 1.33
CA VAL A 179 16.31 27.43 0.62
C VAL A 179 15.11 27.19 1.53
N ILE A 180 15.36 26.98 2.83
CA ILE A 180 14.33 26.88 3.86
C ILE A 180 14.65 27.84 5.01
N ASP A 181 13.62 28.24 5.76
CA ASP A 181 13.79 29.03 6.98
C ASP A 181 14.47 28.17 8.05
N THR A 182 15.43 28.75 8.75
CA THR A 182 16.15 28.09 9.86
C THR A 182 15.21 27.58 10.97
N LYS A 183 14.04 28.23 11.15
CA LYS A 183 13.01 27.79 12.09
C LYS A 183 12.39 26.44 11.73
N ASN A 184 12.46 26.05 10.46
CA ASN A 184 11.92 24.77 9.95
C ASN A 184 13.02 23.73 9.70
N ALA A 185 14.24 23.97 10.14
CA ALA A 185 15.39 23.11 9.91
C ALA A 185 15.54 22.00 10.99
N ASN A 186 14.58 21.87 11.92
CA ASN A 186 14.65 20.91 13.03
C ASN A 186 13.31 20.22 13.23
N ILE A 187 13.32 18.90 13.50
CA ILE A 187 12.17 18.08 13.93
C ILE A 187 12.48 17.36 15.24
#